data_3e685e2a55d64c4b149e6ab524a9361d
#
_entry.id   3e685e2a55d64c4b149e6ab524a9361d
#
_cell.length_a   1.000
_cell.length_b   1.000
_cell.length_c   1.000
_cell.angle_alpha   90.00
_cell.angle_beta   90.00
_cell.angle_gamma   90.00
#
_symmetry.space_group_name_H-M   'P 1'
#
loop_
_entity.id
_entity.type
_entity.pdbx_description
1 polymer ?
#
loop_
_entity_poly.entity_id
_entity_poly.type
_entity_poly.pdbx_seq_one_letter_code
_entity_poly.pdbx_strand_id
1 'polypeptide(L)'
;MKLCSDMHTHTTFCDGANTVEEMVQEAIRRNYVSLGFSIHGWHPWEVVPVTLEKEALYREEVKRVREIYKDRIEILLGAERDSIHEREFSGYEYLIDSCHWFTDAGEYFCADYSEERMLEQVKHFDGDYYAYCRSYFRQAAQMCSKSDAAFIGHIDLITKFNEGNKYFDESDPRFLNPAKDAAIVAIERGIPLEINTGAIGRGYRTIPYPCQPLLDFIRKEGGEVIVNGDSHSVAMLESGYDIALEMARRAGFDHVLRMRKAGFEEVGII
;
A
#
# COMPACT_ATOMS: atom_id res chain seq x y z
N MET A 1 -12.79 0.88 -18.34
CA MET A 1 -11.43 0.44 -18.67
C MET A 1 -10.90 -0.42 -17.54
N LYS A 2 -10.11 -1.45 -17.82
CA LYS A 2 -9.50 -2.29 -16.77
C LYS A 2 -8.00 -2.00 -16.68
N LEU A 3 -7.47 -1.80 -15.49
CA LEU A 3 -6.03 -1.60 -15.27
C LEU A 3 -5.24 -2.87 -15.57
N CYS A 4 -5.82 -4.03 -15.32
CA CYS A 4 -5.24 -5.34 -15.59
C CYS A 4 -3.84 -5.53 -14.98
N SER A 5 -3.62 -4.99 -13.80
CA SER A 5 -2.36 -5.07 -13.07
C SER A 5 -2.60 -4.85 -11.57
N ASP A 6 -1.77 -5.47 -10.75
CA ASP A 6 -1.69 -5.24 -9.31
C ASP A 6 -0.26 -5.53 -8.84
N MET A 7 0.38 -4.59 -8.16
CA MET A 7 1.74 -4.73 -7.65
C MET A 7 1.79 -4.89 -6.13
N HIS A 8 0.63 -4.91 -5.47
CA HIS A 8 0.52 -5.04 -4.05
C HIS A 8 -0.38 -6.24 -3.71
N THR A 9 0.22 -7.43 -3.68
CA THR A 9 -0.50 -8.68 -3.43
C THR A 9 0.25 -9.58 -2.46
N HIS A 10 -0.51 -10.21 -1.56
CA HIS A 10 -0.03 -11.08 -0.50
C HIS A 10 -0.42 -12.53 -0.74
N THR A 11 0.33 -13.45 -0.16
CA THR A 11 0.15 -14.89 -0.36
C THR A 11 0.34 -15.65 0.95
N THR A 12 0.17 -16.97 0.93
CA THR A 12 0.43 -17.85 2.09
C THR A 12 1.86 -17.78 2.64
N PHE A 13 2.76 -17.05 1.97
CA PHE A 13 4.09 -16.74 2.49
C PHE A 13 4.11 -15.62 3.53
N CYS A 14 3.05 -14.82 3.64
CA CYS A 14 2.82 -13.90 4.75
C CYS A 14 1.42 -14.14 5.32
N ASP A 15 0.48 -13.29 5.07
CA ASP A 15 -0.87 -13.30 5.64
C ASP A 15 -1.97 -13.42 4.59
N GLY A 16 -1.61 -13.63 3.32
CA GLY A 16 -2.56 -13.92 2.26
C GLY A 16 -3.14 -15.35 2.34
N ALA A 17 -4.35 -15.53 1.85
CA ALA A 17 -5.09 -16.78 1.90
C ALA A 17 -4.75 -17.77 0.76
N ASN A 18 -4.17 -17.27 -0.34
CA ASN A 18 -3.92 -18.06 -1.54
C ASN A 18 -2.42 -18.19 -1.84
N THR A 19 -2.06 -19.25 -2.54
CA THR A 19 -0.70 -19.48 -3.03
C THR A 19 -0.35 -18.52 -4.17
N VAL A 20 0.95 -18.37 -4.44
CA VAL A 20 1.45 -17.60 -5.60
C VAL A 20 0.77 -18.06 -6.90
N GLU A 21 0.69 -19.37 -7.11
CA GLU A 21 0.14 -19.95 -8.34
C GLU A 21 -1.36 -19.70 -8.48
N GLU A 22 -2.15 -19.82 -7.40
CA GLU A 22 -3.60 -19.50 -7.42
C GLU A 22 -3.85 -18.03 -7.75
N MET A 23 -3.06 -17.11 -7.18
CA MET A 23 -3.15 -15.67 -7.48
C MET A 23 -2.85 -15.41 -8.96
N VAL A 24 -1.81 -16.04 -9.53
CA VAL A 24 -1.45 -15.90 -10.95
C VAL A 24 -2.55 -16.45 -11.86
N GLN A 25 -3.09 -17.63 -11.56
CA GLN A 25 -4.17 -18.23 -12.35
C GLN A 25 -5.40 -17.34 -12.39
N GLU A 26 -5.78 -16.76 -11.27
CA GLU A 26 -6.91 -15.84 -11.21
C GLU A 26 -6.61 -14.51 -11.93
N ALA A 27 -5.41 -13.95 -11.79
CA ALA A 27 -5.00 -12.77 -12.53
C ALA A 27 -5.06 -12.98 -14.06
N ILE A 28 -4.60 -14.14 -14.53
CA ILE A 28 -4.71 -14.54 -15.96
C ILE A 28 -6.18 -14.63 -16.36
N ARG A 29 -7.06 -15.23 -15.53
CA ARG A 29 -8.50 -15.32 -15.81
C ARG A 29 -9.15 -13.94 -15.94
N ARG A 30 -8.64 -12.95 -15.20
CA ARG A 30 -9.07 -11.53 -15.26
C ARG A 30 -8.39 -10.71 -16.37
N ASN A 31 -7.52 -11.35 -17.17
CA ASN A 31 -6.74 -10.72 -18.25
C ASN A 31 -5.70 -9.71 -17.76
N TYR A 32 -5.07 -9.97 -16.63
CA TYR A 32 -3.95 -9.16 -16.15
C TYR A 32 -2.77 -9.27 -17.12
N VAL A 33 -2.08 -8.17 -17.31
CA VAL A 33 -0.83 -8.09 -18.09
C VAL A 33 0.40 -8.20 -17.19
N SER A 34 0.25 -7.79 -15.92
CA SER A 34 1.30 -7.92 -14.91
C SER A 34 0.71 -8.13 -13.52
N LEU A 35 1.41 -8.91 -12.69
CA LEU A 35 1.11 -9.15 -11.30
C LEU A 35 2.40 -9.11 -10.49
N GLY A 36 2.45 -8.31 -9.47
CA GLY A 36 3.56 -8.24 -8.53
C GLY A 36 3.18 -8.87 -7.19
N PHE A 37 4.12 -9.57 -6.59
CA PHE A 37 3.99 -10.09 -5.23
C PHE A 37 4.82 -9.23 -4.28
N SER A 38 4.25 -8.88 -3.12
CA SER A 38 4.83 -7.95 -2.16
C SER A 38 4.79 -8.55 -0.76
N ILE A 39 5.64 -9.57 -0.52
CA ILE A 39 5.72 -10.18 0.81
C ILE A 39 6.05 -9.12 1.86
N HIS A 40 5.40 -9.17 3.03
CA HIS A 40 5.75 -8.31 4.16
C HIS A 40 7.22 -8.47 4.57
N GLY A 41 7.86 -7.37 4.91
CA GLY A 41 9.17 -7.39 5.55
C GLY A 41 9.11 -8.07 6.91
N TRP A 42 10.24 -8.65 7.36
CA TRP A 42 10.32 -9.15 8.73
C TRP A 42 10.19 -8.01 9.73
N HIS A 43 9.33 -8.19 10.72
CA HIS A 43 9.17 -7.27 11.83
C HIS A 43 9.02 -8.08 13.13
N PRO A 44 9.68 -7.71 14.26
CA PRO A 44 9.64 -8.50 15.50
C PRO A 44 8.27 -8.54 16.18
N TRP A 45 7.35 -7.66 15.81
CA TRP A 45 5.99 -7.57 16.38
C TRP A 45 4.90 -8.05 15.43
N GLU A 46 5.24 -8.59 14.27
CA GLU A 46 4.29 -9.17 13.32
C GLU A 46 3.64 -10.42 13.89
N VAL A 47 2.33 -10.56 13.68
CA VAL A 47 1.56 -11.75 14.10
C VAL A 47 1.98 -12.97 13.30
N VAL A 48 2.37 -12.79 12.05
CA VAL A 48 2.89 -13.83 11.15
C VAL A 48 4.27 -13.41 10.64
N PRO A 49 5.32 -13.60 11.45
CA PRO A 49 6.65 -13.13 11.07
C PRO A 49 7.15 -13.84 9.81
N VAL A 50 7.64 -13.08 8.85
CA VAL A 50 8.33 -13.59 7.68
C VAL A 50 9.79 -13.85 8.03
N THR A 51 10.16 -15.13 8.25
CA THR A 51 11.55 -15.53 8.51
C THR A 51 12.39 -15.48 7.23
N LEU A 52 13.71 -15.42 7.37
CA LEU A 52 14.64 -15.48 6.22
C LEU A 52 14.44 -16.76 5.38
N GLU A 53 14.16 -17.88 6.04
CA GLU A 53 13.87 -19.15 5.36
C GLU A 53 12.57 -19.05 4.53
N LYS A 54 11.52 -18.51 5.12
CA LYS A 54 10.23 -18.31 4.45
C LYS A 54 10.35 -17.35 3.27
N GLU A 55 11.14 -16.29 3.43
CA GLU A 55 11.46 -15.33 2.36
C GLU A 55 12.23 -16.01 1.20
N ALA A 56 13.19 -16.88 1.50
CA ALA A 56 13.91 -17.63 0.48
C ALA A 56 12.98 -18.55 -0.32
N LEU A 57 12.10 -19.28 0.36
CA LEU A 57 11.08 -20.14 -0.27
C LEU A 57 10.10 -19.32 -1.13
N TYR A 58 9.67 -18.16 -0.65
CA TYR A 58 8.85 -17.23 -1.41
C TYR A 58 9.52 -16.82 -2.74
N ARG A 59 10.77 -16.43 -2.69
CA ARG A 59 11.53 -16.01 -3.88
C ARG A 59 11.67 -17.16 -4.91
N GLU A 60 11.91 -18.36 -4.43
CA GLU A 60 12.00 -19.57 -5.28
C GLU A 60 10.65 -19.88 -5.93
N GLU A 61 9.57 -19.80 -5.15
CA GLU A 61 8.23 -20.08 -5.65
C GLU A 61 7.76 -19.05 -6.69
N VAL A 62 7.98 -17.75 -6.43
CA VAL A 62 7.65 -16.70 -7.42
C VAL A 62 8.44 -16.92 -8.72
N LYS A 63 9.73 -17.28 -8.65
CA LYS A 63 10.53 -17.58 -9.83
C LYS A 63 10.03 -18.82 -10.57
N ARG A 64 9.65 -19.88 -9.84
CA ARG A 64 9.08 -21.12 -10.41
C ARG A 64 7.79 -20.82 -11.18
N VAL A 65 6.86 -20.13 -10.54
CA VAL A 65 5.56 -19.80 -11.14
C VAL A 65 5.74 -18.84 -12.33
N ARG A 66 6.64 -17.87 -12.23
CA ARG A 66 7.00 -16.99 -13.34
C ARG A 66 7.43 -17.78 -14.59
N GLU A 67 8.29 -18.77 -14.45
CA GLU A 67 8.76 -19.56 -15.58
C GLU A 67 7.62 -20.36 -16.24
N ILE A 68 6.68 -20.87 -15.44
CA ILE A 68 5.51 -21.61 -15.96
C ILE A 68 4.59 -20.71 -16.77
N TYR A 69 4.38 -19.46 -16.34
CA TYR A 69 3.37 -18.57 -16.92
C TYR A 69 3.96 -17.41 -17.74
N LYS A 70 5.26 -17.43 -18.07
CA LYS A 70 6.01 -16.34 -18.74
C LYS A 70 5.41 -15.83 -20.05
N ASP A 71 4.74 -16.70 -20.80
CA ASP A 71 4.13 -16.34 -22.09
C ASP A 71 2.69 -15.81 -21.93
N ARG A 72 2.19 -15.70 -20.68
CA ARG A 72 0.80 -15.33 -20.40
C ARG A 72 0.66 -14.06 -19.58
N ILE A 73 1.57 -13.80 -18.66
CA ILE A 73 1.53 -12.66 -17.74
C ILE A 73 2.94 -12.33 -17.26
N GLU A 74 3.25 -11.06 -17.09
CA GLU A 74 4.46 -10.65 -16.38
C GLU A 74 4.28 -10.81 -14.88
N ILE A 75 5.20 -11.50 -14.21
CA ILE A 75 5.19 -11.67 -12.76
C ILE A 75 6.43 -10.98 -12.19
N LEU A 76 6.23 -10.08 -11.22
CA LEU A 76 7.30 -9.33 -10.57
C LEU A 76 7.47 -9.79 -9.12
N LEU A 77 8.74 -9.88 -8.70
CA LEU A 77 9.14 -10.25 -7.34
C LEU A 77 9.40 -8.98 -6.54
N GLY A 78 8.52 -8.64 -5.64
CA GLY A 78 8.63 -7.48 -4.77
C GLY A 78 8.56 -7.82 -3.30
N ALA A 79 8.69 -6.79 -2.48
CA ALA A 79 8.45 -6.84 -1.04
C ALA A 79 7.83 -5.51 -0.57
N GLU A 80 6.98 -5.60 0.44
CA GLU A 80 6.48 -4.47 1.18
C GLU A 80 7.34 -4.28 2.43
N ARG A 81 8.02 -3.14 2.48
CA ARG A 81 8.95 -2.77 3.54
C ARG A 81 8.28 -1.79 4.48
N ASP A 82 8.27 -2.10 5.76
CA ASP A 82 7.72 -1.19 6.76
C ASP A 82 8.62 0.04 7.00
N SER A 83 8.02 1.13 7.45
CA SER A 83 8.70 2.38 7.85
C SER A 83 9.77 2.16 8.92
N ILE A 84 9.62 1.12 9.72
CA ILE A 84 10.55 0.68 10.76
C ILE A 84 11.08 -0.69 10.37
N HIS A 85 12.19 -0.74 9.66
CA HIS A 85 12.85 -1.98 9.28
C HIS A 85 14.32 -1.96 9.73
N GLU A 86 14.82 -3.13 10.12
CA GLU A 86 16.17 -3.27 10.66
C GLU A 86 17.15 -3.95 9.69
N ARG A 87 16.69 -4.37 8.50
CA ARG A 87 17.52 -5.10 7.54
C ARG A 87 17.41 -4.55 6.12
N GLU A 88 18.42 -4.84 5.33
CA GLU A 88 18.43 -4.54 3.91
C GLU A 88 17.51 -5.48 3.12
N PHE A 89 16.83 -4.93 2.11
CA PHE A 89 16.00 -5.62 1.16
C PHE A 89 16.74 -5.73 -0.18
N SER A 90 17.49 -6.80 -0.38
CA SER A 90 18.21 -7.04 -1.64
C SER A 90 17.59 -8.17 -2.45
N GLY A 91 17.74 -8.13 -3.78
CA GLY A 91 17.30 -9.19 -4.70
C GLY A 91 15.80 -9.20 -4.97
N TYR A 92 15.08 -8.12 -4.70
CA TYR A 92 13.75 -7.82 -5.18
C TYR A 92 13.81 -6.95 -6.44
N GLU A 93 12.79 -7.04 -7.29
CA GLU A 93 12.69 -6.24 -8.52
C GLU A 93 12.05 -4.88 -8.23
N TYR A 94 11.24 -4.79 -7.17
CA TYR A 94 10.69 -3.56 -6.65
C TYR A 94 10.41 -3.68 -5.15
N LEU A 95 10.35 -2.54 -4.50
CA LEU A 95 9.94 -2.40 -3.11
C LEU A 95 8.74 -1.45 -3.03
N ILE A 96 7.87 -1.72 -2.08
CA ILE A 96 6.82 -0.81 -1.60
C ILE A 96 7.25 -0.35 -0.22
N ASP A 97 7.27 0.94 0.05
CA ASP A 97 7.46 1.45 1.40
C ASP A 97 6.12 1.83 2.00
N SER A 98 5.78 1.20 3.12
CA SER A 98 4.52 1.34 3.82
C SER A 98 4.74 1.70 5.29
N CYS A 99 3.84 2.48 5.86
CA CYS A 99 3.89 2.85 7.28
C CYS A 99 2.82 2.09 8.05
N HIS A 100 3.12 0.86 8.50
CA HIS A 100 2.25 0.13 9.42
C HIS A 100 2.59 0.48 10.87
N TRP A 101 3.88 0.63 11.16
CA TRP A 101 4.40 0.95 12.48
C TRP A 101 5.00 2.36 12.51
N PHE A 102 4.78 3.05 13.61
CA PHE A 102 5.37 4.37 13.87
C PHE A 102 5.77 4.50 15.34
N THR A 103 6.56 5.52 15.65
CA THR A 103 7.07 5.74 17.01
C THR A 103 6.68 7.09 17.54
N ASP A 104 6.41 7.15 18.84
CA ASP A 104 6.27 8.40 19.61
C ASP A 104 6.87 8.22 21.00
N ALA A 105 7.68 9.20 21.45
CA ALA A 105 8.37 9.18 22.73
C ALA A 105 9.10 7.87 23.07
N GLY A 106 9.56 7.13 22.04
CA GLY A 106 10.26 5.85 22.19
C GLY A 106 9.36 4.62 22.31
N GLU A 107 8.05 4.79 22.22
CA GLU A 107 7.08 3.71 22.15
C GLU A 107 6.68 3.41 20.70
N TYR A 108 6.24 2.16 20.42
CA TYR A 108 5.85 1.67 19.11
C TYR A 108 4.34 1.51 19.01
N PHE A 109 3.78 1.98 17.90
CA PHE A 109 2.36 1.96 17.59
C PHE A 109 2.12 1.31 16.23
N CYS A 110 1.04 0.52 16.13
CA CYS A 110 0.61 -0.09 14.87
C CYS A 110 -0.69 0.57 14.39
N ALA A 111 -0.67 1.08 13.17
CA ALA A 111 -1.79 1.84 12.60
C ALA A 111 -3.01 0.96 12.27
N ASP A 112 -2.80 -0.34 12.00
CA ASP A 112 -3.78 -1.17 11.29
C ASP A 112 -4.06 -2.54 11.91
N TYR A 113 -3.59 -2.81 13.12
CA TYR A 113 -3.75 -4.13 13.77
C TYR A 113 -5.21 -4.45 14.08
N SER A 114 -5.87 -3.64 14.92
CA SER A 114 -7.30 -3.71 15.21
C SER A 114 -7.83 -2.38 15.74
N GLU A 115 -9.15 -2.21 15.65
CA GLU A 115 -9.82 -1.01 16.18
C GLU A 115 -9.62 -0.86 17.69
N GLU A 116 -9.71 -1.97 18.46
CA GLU A 116 -9.47 -1.99 19.92
C GLU A 116 -8.05 -1.55 20.23
N ARG A 117 -7.07 -2.02 19.44
CA ARG A 117 -5.67 -1.62 19.65
C ARG A 117 -5.46 -0.14 19.34
N MET A 118 -6.09 0.39 18.29
CA MET A 118 -6.08 1.83 17.99
C MET A 118 -6.65 2.64 19.16
N LEU A 119 -7.81 2.25 19.70
CA LEU A 119 -8.44 2.93 20.85
C LEU A 119 -7.56 2.93 22.10
N GLU A 120 -6.79 1.86 22.31
CA GLU A 120 -5.80 1.80 23.40
C GLU A 120 -4.62 2.74 23.14
N GLN A 121 -4.10 2.73 21.92
CA GLN A 121 -2.95 3.55 21.53
C GLN A 121 -3.24 5.06 21.61
N VAL A 122 -4.45 5.48 21.24
CA VAL A 122 -4.87 6.89 21.34
C VAL A 122 -4.84 7.42 22.77
N LYS A 123 -4.92 6.57 23.80
CA LYS A 123 -4.76 7.00 25.21
C LYS A 123 -3.37 7.56 25.51
N HIS A 124 -2.33 7.11 24.83
CA HIS A 124 -0.98 7.69 24.92
C HIS A 124 -0.96 9.17 24.49
N PHE A 125 -1.88 9.55 23.63
CA PHE A 125 -2.05 10.90 23.08
C PHE A 125 -3.18 11.66 23.82
N ASP A 126 -3.47 11.32 25.09
CA ASP A 126 -4.53 11.93 25.90
C ASP A 126 -5.93 11.90 25.24
N GLY A 127 -6.18 10.93 24.35
CA GLY A 127 -7.42 10.80 23.58
C GLY A 127 -7.49 11.70 22.36
N ASP A 128 -6.43 12.44 22.02
CA ASP A 128 -6.37 13.30 20.84
C ASP A 128 -6.01 12.47 19.58
N TYR A 129 -7.01 12.12 18.79
CA TYR A 129 -6.84 11.40 17.52
C TYR A 129 -5.99 12.17 16.50
N TYR A 130 -6.02 13.51 16.50
CA TYR A 130 -5.19 14.29 15.59
C TYR A 130 -3.72 14.28 16.01
N ALA A 131 -3.42 14.20 17.30
CA ALA A 131 -2.06 14.00 17.79
C ALA A 131 -1.52 12.62 17.38
N TYR A 132 -2.35 11.58 17.50
CA TYR A 132 -2.06 10.22 17.02
C TYR A 132 -1.77 10.20 15.52
N CYS A 133 -2.63 10.78 14.69
CA CYS A 133 -2.42 10.90 13.25
C CYS A 133 -1.17 11.71 12.90
N ARG A 134 -0.91 12.80 13.60
CA ARG A 134 0.28 13.63 13.38
C ARG A 134 1.58 12.87 13.66
N SER A 135 1.61 12.01 14.68
CA SER A 135 2.76 11.14 14.97
C SER A 135 2.98 10.11 13.86
N TYR A 136 1.91 9.49 13.36
CA TYR A 136 1.95 8.59 12.21
C TYR A 136 2.53 9.28 10.96
N PHE A 137 1.99 10.43 10.56
CA PHE A 137 2.45 11.14 9.35
C PHE A 137 3.88 11.67 9.48
N ARG A 138 4.35 11.97 10.69
CA ARG A 138 5.78 12.28 10.93
C ARG A 138 6.65 11.07 10.58
N GLN A 139 6.26 9.85 10.95
CA GLN A 139 6.97 8.62 10.57
C GLN A 139 6.89 8.38 9.06
N ALA A 140 5.71 8.55 8.45
CA ALA A 140 5.53 8.41 7.02
C ALA A 140 6.41 9.39 6.22
N ALA A 141 6.50 10.64 6.65
CA ALA A 141 7.39 11.63 6.04
C ALA A 141 8.87 11.24 6.15
N GLN A 142 9.30 10.72 7.30
CA GLN A 142 10.66 10.22 7.50
C GLN A 142 10.95 9.01 6.58
N MET A 143 10.01 8.09 6.44
CA MET A 143 10.09 6.97 5.51
C MET A 143 10.24 7.48 4.08
N CYS A 144 9.35 8.34 3.62
CA CYS A 144 9.40 8.93 2.27
C CYS A 144 10.75 9.63 2.01
N SER A 145 11.32 10.34 3.00
CA SER A 145 12.58 11.07 2.84
C SER A 145 13.80 10.18 2.57
N LYS A 146 13.75 8.90 2.94
CA LYS A 146 14.83 7.91 2.81
C LYS A 146 14.50 6.82 1.78
N SER A 147 13.28 6.81 1.25
CA SER A 147 12.77 5.75 0.40
C SER A 147 13.53 5.63 -0.92
N ASP A 148 13.81 4.40 -1.32
CA ASP A 148 14.26 4.00 -2.66
C ASP A 148 13.24 3.03 -3.30
N ALA A 149 12.03 2.97 -2.75
CA ALA A 149 10.96 2.13 -3.22
C ALA A 149 10.43 2.58 -4.60
N ALA A 150 9.81 1.65 -5.30
CA ALA A 150 9.15 1.93 -6.58
C ALA A 150 7.93 2.86 -6.38
N PHE A 151 7.22 2.71 -5.26
CA PHE A 151 6.11 3.57 -4.87
C PHE A 151 5.86 3.49 -3.36
N ILE A 152 5.15 4.49 -2.82
CA ILE A 152 4.72 4.54 -1.43
C ILE A 152 3.35 3.89 -1.31
N GLY A 153 3.22 2.85 -0.48
CA GLY A 153 1.95 2.17 -0.16
C GLY A 153 1.05 3.05 0.71
N HIS A 154 -0.26 2.87 0.59
CA HIS A 154 -1.36 3.38 1.44
C HIS A 154 -0.97 4.48 2.48
N ILE A 155 -0.53 5.64 2.02
CA ILE A 155 0.12 6.68 2.84
C ILE A 155 -0.71 7.17 4.04
N ASP A 156 -2.04 7.04 4.00
CA ASP A 156 -2.95 7.40 5.10
C ASP A 156 -3.66 6.16 5.72
N LEU A 157 -2.96 5.01 5.80
CA LEU A 157 -3.44 3.77 6.40
C LEU A 157 -4.01 3.96 7.82
N ILE A 158 -3.55 4.98 8.54
CA ILE A 158 -4.06 5.37 9.87
C ILE A 158 -5.58 5.60 9.88
N THR A 159 -6.21 5.77 8.73
CA THR A 159 -7.65 5.95 8.56
C THR A 159 -8.43 4.63 8.45
N LYS A 160 -7.76 3.46 8.52
CA LYS A 160 -8.37 2.13 8.33
C LYS A 160 -9.65 1.93 9.14
N PHE A 161 -9.68 2.34 10.39
CA PHE A 161 -10.83 2.18 11.29
C PHE A 161 -11.71 3.45 11.39
N ASN A 162 -11.48 4.44 10.52
CA ASN A 162 -12.17 5.73 10.56
C ASN A 162 -13.29 5.88 9.51
N GLU A 163 -13.90 4.78 9.07
CA GLU A 163 -14.99 4.83 8.09
C GLU A 163 -16.08 5.83 8.49
N GLY A 164 -16.46 6.70 7.56
CA GLY A 164 -17.47 7.73 7.80
C GLY A 164 -17.05 8.79 8.82
N ASN A 165 -15.75 9.04 9.02
CA ASN A 165 -15.22 9.98 10.01
C ASN A 165 -15.63 9.60 11.47
N LYS A 166 -15.63 8.31 11.77
CA LYS A 166 -16.07 7.75 13.06
C LYS A 166 -15.35 8.37 14.27
N TYR A 167 -14.07 8.67 14.13
CA TYR A 167 -13.20 9.14 15.20
C TYR A 167 -12.64 10.54 14.97
N PHE A 168 -12.41 10.91 13.74
CA PHE A 168 -11.90 12.23 13.33
C PHE A 168 -12.33 12.57 11.92
N ASP A 169 -12.36 13.87 11.62
CA ASP A 169 -12.68 14.36 10.28
C ASP A 169 -11.41 14.36 9.41
N GLU A 170 -11.41 13.57 8.33
CA GLU A 170 -10.30 13.47 7.37
C GLU A 170 -10.13 14.75 6.53
N SER A 171 -11.08 15.68 6.57
CA SER A 171 -10.97 17.02 5.94
C SER A 171 -10.43 18.10 6.88
N ASP A 172 -10.34 17.81 8.19
CA ASP A 172 -9.83 18.78 9.17
C ASP A 172 -8.33 19.08 8.91
N PRO A 173 -7.91 20.36 8.93
CA PRO A 173 -6.51 20.72 8.74
C PRO A 173 -5.53 20.05 9.72
N ARG A 174 -5.98 19.64 10.91
CA ARG A 174 -5.16 18.93 11.91
C ARG A 174 -4.78 17.52 11.44
N PHE A 175 -5.61 16.88 10.61
CA PHE A 175 -5.31 15.63 9.92
C PHE A 175 -4.61 15.91 8.57
N LEU A 176 -5.22 16.76 7.76
CA LEU A 176 -4.84 16.90 6.35
C LEU A 176 -3.48 17.58 6.16
N ASN A 177 -3.09 18.54 7.02
CA ASN A 177 -1.79 19.19 6.87
C ASN A 177 -0.62 18.23 7.10
N PRO A 178 -0.55 17.45 8.20
CA PRO A 178 0.49 16.44 8.36
C PRO A 178 0.50 15.36 7.25
N ALA A 179 -0.68 14.99 6.72
CA ALA A 179 -0.78 14.06 5.60
C ALA A 179 -0.16 14.64 4.31
N LYS A 180 -0.43 15.92 4.03
CA LYS A 180 0.19 16.65 2.91
C LYS A 180 1.70 16.81 3.09
N ASP A 181 2.16 17.09 4.31
CA ASP A 181 3.59 17.17 4.62
C ASP A 181 4.31 15.83 4.38
N ALA A 182 3.65 14.70 4.59
CA ALA A 182 4.21 13.40 4.25
C ALA A 182 4.19 13.13 2.75
N ALA A 183 3.07 13.44 2.07
CA ALA A 183 2.92 13.21 0.64
C ALA A 183 3.88 14.05 -0.20
N ILE A 184 4.09 15.34 0.16
CA ILE A 184 4.97 16.23 -0.59
C ILE A 184 6.41 15.71 -0.62
N VAL A 185 6.88 15.06 0.44
CA VAL A 185 8.22 14.46 0.48
C VAL A 185 8.39 13.37 -0.60
N ALA A 186 7.39 12.52 -0.80
CA ALA A 186 7.42 11.52 -1.86
C ALA A 186 7.36 12.18 -3.25
N ILE A 187 6.48 13.18 -3.43
CA ILE A 187 6.31 13.92 -4.69
C ILE A 187 7.60 14.61 -5.10
N GLU A 188 8.27 15.32 -4.20
CA GLU A 188 9.54 16.02 -4.47
C GLU A 188 10.67 15.05 -4.85
N ARG A 189 10.59 13.81 -4.44
CA ARG A 189 11.52 12.75 -4.82
C ARG A 189 11.12 12.01 -6.10
N GLY A 190 9.98 12.34 -6.69
CA GLY A 190 9.45 11.69 -7.88
C GLY A 190 8.98 10.24 -7.63
N ILE A 191 8.63 9.91 -6.38
CA ILE A 191 8.15 8.57 -6.02
C ILE A 191 6.62 8.57 -6.10
N PRO A 192 6.00 7.71 -6.93
CA PRO A 192 4.56 7.60 -7.02
C PRO A 192 3.91 7.20 -5.69
N LEU A 193 2.68 7.66 -5.47
CA LEU A 193 1.87 7.24 -4.32
C LEU A 193 0.80 6.24 -4.76
N GLU A 194 0.49 5.32 -3.88
CA GLU A 194 -0.50 4.29 -4.15
C GLU A 194 -1.92 4.78 -3.88
N ILE A 195 -2.84 4.50 -4.81
CA ILE A 195 -4.28 4.43 -4.51
C ILE A 195 -4.57 2.98 -4.16
N ASN A 196 -4.74 2.69 -2.89
CA ASN A 196 -4.85 1.34 -2.36
C ASN A 196 -6.29 1.00 -2.03
N THR A 197 -6.78 -0.12 -2.55
CA THR A 197 -8.17 -0.56 -2.36
C THR A 197 -8.32 -1.71 -1.35
N GLY A 198 -7.25 -2.09 -0.65
CA GLY A 198 -7.24 -3.21 0.27
C GLY A 198 -8.29 -3.12 1.40
N ALA A 199 -8.52 -1.91 1.93
CA ALA A 199 -9.56 -1.71 2.94
C ALA A 199 -10.97 -1.97 2.41
N ILE A 200 -11.24 -1.68 1.13
CA ILE A 200 -12.52 -2.01 0.47
C ILE A 200 -12.64 -3.53 0.34
N GLY A 201 -11.60 -4.19 -0.16
CA GLY A 201 -11.58 -5.65 -0.32
C GLY A 201 -11.79 -6.41 0.99
N ARG A 202 -11.29 -5.86 2.10
CA ARG A 202 -11.43 -6.42 3.47
C ARG A 202 -12.66 -5.92 4.22
N GLY A 203 -13.45 -5.00 3.65
CA GLY A 203 -14.69 -4.48 4.25
C GLY A 203 -14.50 -3.49 5.40
N TYR A 204 -13.33 -2.88 5.53
CA TYR A 204 -13.07 -1.84 6.53
C TYR A 204 -13.54 -0.46 6.09
N ARG A 205 -13.43 -0.16 4.78
CA ARG A 205 -13.79 1.14 4.23
C ARG A 205 -14.60 0.98 2.94
N THR A 206 -15.31 2.04 2.59
CA THR A 206 -16.03 2.15 1.30
C THR A 206 -15.27 2.96 0.26
N ILE A 207 -14.18 3.61 0.68
CA ILE A 207 -13.26 4.37 -0.19
C ILE A 207 -11.82 3.87 -0.03
N PRO A 208 -10.96 4.00 -1.07
CA PRO A 208 -9.56 3.62 -1.00
C PRO A 208 -8.75 4.62 -0.17
N TYR A 209 -7.49 4.27 0.09
CA TYR A 209 -6.43 5.21 0.44
C TYR A 209 -5.80 5.80 -0.84
N PRO A 210 -5.36 7.08 -0.85
CA PRO A 210 -5.63 8.08 0.17
C PRO A 210 -7.04 8.66 0.04
N CYS A 211 -7.50 9.35 1.11
CA CYS A 211 -8.76 10.09 1.09
C CYS A 211 -8.78 11.16 -0.02
N GLN A 212 -9.98 11.53 -0.51
CA GLN A 212 -10.10 12.44 -1.65
C GLN A 212 -9.37 13.78 -1.48
N PRO A 213 -9.43 14.50 -0.33
CA PRO A 213 -8.70 15.76 -0.18
C PRO A 213 -7.18 15.62 -0.28
N LEU A 214 -6.62 14.47 0.13
CA LEU A 214 -5.20 14.20 -0.01
C LEU A 214 -4.85 13.83 -1.46
N LEU A 215 -5.69 13.08 -2.13
CA LEU A 215 -5.53 12.74 -3.54
C LEU A 215 -5.59 13.99 -4.45
N ASP A 216 -6.50 14.92 -4.16
CA ASP A 216 -6.59 16.22 -4.83
C ASP A 216 -5.30 17.03 -4.66
N PHE A 217 -4.73 17.00 -3.45
CA PHE A 217 -3.45 17.64 -3.17
C PHE A 217 -2.30 17.00 -3.95
N ILE A 218 -2.21 15.65 -3.95
CA ILE A 218 -1.18 14.92 -4.70
C ILE A 218 -1.19 15.33 -6.17
N ARG A 219 -2.37 15.36 -6.80
CA ARG A 219 -2.50 15.80 -8.20
C ARG A 219 -2.08 17.27 -8.40
N LYS A 220 -2.52 18.14 -7.51
CA LYS A 220 -2.20 19.58 -7.57
C LYS A 220 -0.70 19.86 -7.51
N GLU A 221 0.02 19.11 -6.69
CA GLU A 221 1.47 19.26 -6.53
C GLU A 221 2.28 18.45 -7.58
N GLY A 222 1.60 17.85 -8.59
CA GLY A 222 2.24 17.13 -9.69
C GLY A 222 2.72 15.72 -9.34
N GLY A 223 2.18 15.12 -8.28
CA GLY A 223 2.47 13.73 -7.93
C GLY A 223 1.83 12.75 -8.89
N GLU A 224 2.46 11.60 -9.06
CA GLU A 224 1.96 10.46 -9.83
C GLU A 224 1.34 9.41 -8.91
N VAL A 225 0.40 8.63 -9.45
CA VAL A 225 -0.28 7.58 -8.67
C VAL A 225 -0.32 6.24 -9.40
N ILE A 226 -0.28 5.16 -8.62
CA ILE A 226 -0.50 3.78 -9.05
C ILE A 226 -1.70 3.20 -8.28
N VAL A 227 -2.54 2.39 -8.92
CA VAL A 227 -3.68 1.73 -8.26
C VAL A 227 -3.36 0.28 -8.01
N ASN A 228 -3.48 -0.17 -6.75
CA ASN A 228 -3.28 -1.56 -6.36
C ASN A 228 -4.37 -2.03 -5.37
N GLY A 229 -4.49 -3.37 -5.29
CA GLY A 229 -5.52 -4.03 -4.48
C GLY A 229 -5.13 -4.32 -3.05
N ASP A 230 -3.84 -4.39 -2.74
CA ASP A 230 -3.36 -4.93 -1.47
C ASP A 230 -4.10 -6.24 -1.15
N SER A 231 -4.07 -7.10 -2.18
CA SER A 231 -4.97 -8.24 -2.29
C SER A 231 -4.43 -9.42 -1.50
N HIS A 232 -5.17 -9.83 -0.44
CA HIS A 232 -4.83 -10.98 0.42
C HIS A 232 -5.53 -12.27 -0.01
N SER A 233 -6.30 -12.24 -1.09
CA SER A 233 -6.92 -13.43 -1.70
C SER A 233 -7.30 -13.19 -3.15
N VAL A 234 -7.52 -14.28 -3.89
CA VAL A 234 -8.02 -14.21 -5.28
C VAL A 234 -9.34 -13.44 -5.41
N ALA A 235 -10.18 -13.48 -4.39
CA ALA A 235 -11.45 -12.76 -4.38
C ALA A 235 -11.28 -11.24 -4.33
N MET A 236 -10.19 -10.76 -3.74
CA MET A 236 -9.91 -9.33 -3.54
C MET A 236 -9.31 -8.65 -4.78
N LEU A 237 -8.75 -9.41 -5.73
CA LEU A 237 -8.22 -8.82 -6.96
C LEU A 237 -9.26 -7.92 -7.65
N GLU A 238 -8.88 -6.70 -8.02
CA GLU A 238 -9.74 -5.64 -8.59
C GLU A 238 -10.85 -5.08 -7.67
N SER A 239 -10.93 -5.50 -6.40
CA SER A 239 -11.93 -4.95 -5.48
C SER A 239 -11.76 -3.44 -5.32
N GLY A 240 -12.79 -2.64 -5.64
CA GLY A 240 -12.77 -1.18 -5.49
C GLY A 240 -11.96 -0.41 -6.53
N TYR A 241 -11.44 -1.04 -7.59
CA TYR A 241 -10.69 -0.36 -8.66
C TYR A 241 -11.53 0.68 -9.41
N ASP A 242 -12.82 0.44 -9.61
CA ASP A 242 -13.75 1.39 -10.18
C ASP A 242 -13.90 2.65 -9.34
N ILE A 243 -13.95 2.50 -8.00
CA ILE A 243 -13.99 3.60 -7.04
C ILE A 243 -12.67 4.37 -7.06
N ALA A 244 -11.54 3.66 -7.04
CA ALA A 244 -10.20 4.27 -7.10
C ALA A 244 -10.01 5.11 -8.36
N LEU A 245 -10.39 4.58 -9.52
CA LEU A 245 -10.31 5.29 -10.80
C LEU A 245 -11.24 6.49 -10.87
N GLU A 246 -12.43 6.40 -10.28
CA GLU A 246 -13.34 7.53 -10.20
C GLU A 246 -12.80 8.64 -9.29
N MET A 247 -12.21 8.29 -8.15
CA MET A 247 -11.55 9.25 -7.26
C MET A 247 -10.34 9.91 -7.93
N ALA A 248 -9.55 9.15 -8.69
CA ALA A 248 -8.44 9.71 -9.47
C ALA A 248 -8.91 10.72 -10.52
N ARG A 249 -9.98 10.39 -11.28
CA ARG A 249 -10.60 11.35 -12.24
C ARG A 249 -11.10 12.60 -11.57
N ARG A 250 -11.76 12.48 -10.42
CA ARG A 250 -12.28 13.64 -9.64
C ARG A 250 -11.14 14.54 -9.15
N ALA A 251 -9.99 13.96 -8.80
CA ALA A 251 -8.79 14.71 -8.44
C ALA A 251 -8.11 15.38 -9.66
N GLY A 252 -8.52 15.03 -10.90
CA GLY A 252 -8.01 15.59 -12.14
C GLY A 252 -6.85 14.82 -12.76
N PHE A 253 -6.67 13.54 -12.39
CA PHE A 253 -5.76 12.66 -13.10
C PHE A 253 -6.38 12.24 -14.44
N ASP A 254 -5.59 12.26 -15.50
CA ASP A 254 -5.93 11.78 -16.84
C ASP A 254 -5.36 10.38 -17.10
N HIS A 255 -4.40 9.96 -16.30
CA HIS A 255 -3.79 8.63 -16.29
C HIS A 255 -3.45 8.20 -14.85
N VAL A 256 -3.15 6.92 -14.70
CA VAL A 256 -2.49 6.33 -13.55
C VAL A 256 -1.32 5.48 -14.03
N LEU A 257 -0.35 5.24 -13.17
CA LEU A 257 0.78 4.40 -13.50
C LEU A 257 0.40 2.91 -13.42
N ARG A 258 1.02 2.12 -14.27
CA ARG A 258 1.05 0.66 -14.22
C ARG A 258 2.50 0.21 -14.26
N MET A 259 2.88 -0.70 -13.38
CA MET A 259 4.24 -1.21 -13.35
C MET A 259 4.37 -2.47 -14.21
N ARG A 260 5.44 -2.49 -15.01
CA ARG A 260 5.88 -3.62 -15.82
C ARG A 260 7.34 -3.93 -15.51
N LYS A 261 7.85 -5.02 -15.99
CA LYS A 261 9.28 -5.36 -15.88
C LYS A 261 10.19 -4.29 -16.50
N ALA A 262 9.71 -3.59 -17.51
CA ALA A 262 10.46 -2.50 -18.17
C ALA A 262 10.39 -1.16 -17.42
N GLY A 263 9.61 -1.04 -16.34
CA GLY A 263 9.36 0.18 -15.59
C GLY A 263 7.88 0.58 -15.60
N PHE A 264 7.60 1.82 -15.25
CA PHE A 264 6.25 2.36 -15.26
C PHE A 264 5.79 2.74 -16.66
N GLU A 265 4.51 2.51 -16.93
CA GLU A 265 3.80 2.99 -18.12
C GLU A 265 2.52 3.72 -17.69
N GLU A 266 2.16 4.77 -18.42
CA GLU A 266 0.93 5.52 -18.20
C GLU A 266 -0.28 4.77 -18.79
N VAL A 267 -1.34 4.69 -18.03
CA VAL A 267 -2.62 4.12 -18.45
C VAL A 267 -3.69 5.21 -18.35
N GLY A 268 -4.10 5.77 -19.48
CA GLY A 268 -5.14 6.79 -19.52
C GLY A 268 -6.43 6.31 -18.86
N ILE A 269 -7.11 7.16 -18.10
CA ILE A 269 -8.32 6.83 -17.35
C ILE A 269 -9.53 7.71 -17.73
N ILE A 270 -9.36 8.60 -18.69
CA ILE A 270 -10.45 9.44 -19.24
C ILE A 270 -11.31 8.65 -20.20
#